data_8f64aa46cc46194bf9ee10640d10055f
#
_entry.id   8f64aa46cc46194bf9ee10640d10055f
#
_cell.length_a   1.000
_cell.length_b   1.000
_cell.length_c   1.000
_cell.angle_alpha   90.00
_cell.angle_beta   90.00
_cell.angle_gamma   90.00
#
_symmetry.space_group_name_H-M   'P 1'
#
loop_
_entity.id
_entity.type
_entity.pdbx_description
1 polymer ?
#
loop_
_entity_poly.entity_id
_entity_poly.type
_entity_poly.pdbx_seq_one_letter_code
_entity_poly.pdbx_strand_id
1 'polypeptide(L)'
;MGVTQGFLEKYRKKAGVNARNVEELTRDEAIRLYKAEWDTYGFGVLDNTDIMKLVYDFSVNSGPKTAIRYLQKTLNVKGCNIIVDGYIGVQTNRAVNAVDEKWLKRELQASRAEHCDSIVDRNPEQKRFVKGWFNRINDIGNRCGCDEVFRSRHLK
;
A
#
# COMPACT_ATOMS: atom_id res chain seq x y z
N MET A 1 -12.53 0.15 -13.13
CA MET A 1 -11.69 -0.76 -12.31
C MET A 1 -10.23 -0.46 -12.62
N GLY A 2 -9.36 -0.49 -11.63
CA GLY A 2 -7.96 -0.18 -11.83
C GLY A 2 -7.10 -1.34 -12.36
N VAL A 3 -7.68 -2.32 -13.03
CA VAL A 3 -6.94 -3.47 -13.56
C VAL A 3 -6.31 -3.11 -14.90
N THR A 4 -4.98 -3.15 -14.95
CA THR A 4 -4.23 -2.98 -16.19
C THR A 4 -4.02 -4.32 -16.89
N GLN A 5 -3.65 -4.29 -18.16
CA GLN A 5 -3.33 -5.51 -18.91
C GLN A 5 -2.16 -6.26 -18.27
N GLY A 6 -1.14 -5.54 -17.81
CA GLY A 6 0.01 -6.14 -17.12
C GLY A 6 -0.37 -6.84 -15.81
N PHE A 7 -1.28 -6.24 -15.04
CA PHE A 7 -1.80 -6.85 -13.81
C PHE A 7 -2.56 -8.13 -14.10
N LEU A 8 -3.42 -8.12 -15.12
CA LEU A 8 -4.14 -9.30 -15.56
C LEU A 8 -3.18 -10.42 -15.97
N GLU A 9 -2.20 -10.13 -16.79
CA GLU A 9 -1.21 -11.12 -17.25
C GLU A 9 -0.41 -11.70 -16.09
N LYS A 10 -0.05 -10.87 -15.13
CA LYS A 10 0.74 -11.29 -13.97
C LYS A 10 0.00 -12.28 -13.07
N TYR A 11 -1.29 -12.06 -12.83
CA TYR A 11 -2.05 -12.85 -11.85
C TYR A 11 -3.06 -13.81 -12.45
N ARG A 12 -3.22 -13.81 -13.76
CA ARG A 12 -4.24 -14.57 -14.46
C ARG A 12 -4.24 -16.06 -14.11
N LYS A 13 -3.09 -16.71 -14.16
CA LYS A 13 -2.96 -18.14 -13.85
C LYS A 13 -3.27 -18.43 -12.40
N LYS A 14 -2.68 -17.67 -11.49
CA LYS A 14 -2.87 -17.85 -10.05
C LYS A 14 -4.32 -17.64 -9.64
N ALA A 15 -5.00 -16.68 -10.26
CA ALA A 15 -6.39 -16.36 -9.97
C ALA A 15 -7.41 -17.26 -10.66
N GLY A 16 -6.97 -18.10 -11.61
CA GLY A 16 -7.87 -18.94 -12.39
C GLY A 16 -8.79 -18.13 -13.29
N VAL A 17 -8.31 -17.03 -13.85
CA VAL A 17 -9.08 -16.13 -14.70
C VAL A 17 -8.84 -16.49 -16.16
N ASN A 18 -9.92 -16.66 -16.92
CA ASN A 18 -9.87 -17.02 -18.34
C ASN A 18 -9.72 -15.83 -19.27
N ALA A 19 -10.19 -14.64 -18.87
CA ALA A 19 -10.07 -13.44 -19.68
C ALA A 19 -8.62 -13.17 -20.07
N ARG A 20 -8.38 -12.82 -21.32
CA ARG A 20 -7.05 -12.49 -21.83
C ARG A 20 -6.84 -10.99 -21.97
N ASN A 21 -7.93 -10.24 -22.08
CA ASN A 21 -7.92 -8.79 -22.22
C ASN A 21 -8.75 -8.16 -21.10
N VAL A 22 -8.35 -6.98 -20.65
CA VAL A 22 -9.05 -6.30 -19.55
C VAL A 22 -10.50 -5.97 -19.89
N GLU A 23 -10.83 -5.77 -21.15
CA GLU A 23 -12.19 -5.51 -21.60
C GLU A 23 -13.13 -6.72 -21.40
N GLU A 24 -12.59 -7.91 -21.32
CA GLU A 24 -13.35 -9.15 -21.12
C GLU A 24 -13.58 -9.48 -19.64
N LEU A 25 -12.93 -8.74 -18.73
CA LEU A 25 -12.98 -9.03 -17.30
C LEU A 25 -14.36 -8.79 -16.71
N THR A 26 -14.84 -9.80 -16.00
CA THR A 26 -15.98 -9.64 -15.11
C THR A 26 -15.53 -9.06 -13.77
N ARG A 27 -16.48 -8.53 -12.98
CA ARG A 27 -16.19 -8.05 -11.63
C ARG A 27 -15.62 -9.15 -10.75
N ASP A 28 -16.19 -10.35 -10.80
CA ASP A 28 -15.72 -11.49 -10.00
C ASP A 28 -14.29 -11.89 -10.37
N GLU A 29 -13.96 -11.87 -11.64
CA GLU A 29 -12.59 -12.13 -12.10
C GLU A 29 -11.61 -11.07 -11.62
N ALA A 30 -12.00 -9.79 -11.64
CA ALA A 30 -11.18 -8.70 -11.10
C ALA A 30 -10.91 -8.89 -9.61
N ILE A 31 -11.93 -9.29 -8.85
CA ILE A 31 -11.79 -9.58 -7.41
C ILE A 31 -10.79 -10.72 -7.20
N ARG A 32 -10.87 -11.78 -8.00
CA ARG A 32 -9.91 -12.91 -7.90
C ARG A 32 -8.48 -12.49 -8.23
N LEU A 33 -8.29 -11.56 -9.16
CA LEU A 33 -6.96 -11.02 -9.45
C LEU A 33 -6.38 -10.26 -8.25
N TYR A 34 -7.19 -9.40 -7.63
CA TYR A 34 -6.77 -8.69 -6.41
C TYR A 34 -6.48 -9.65 -5.26
N LYS A 35 -7.28 -10.70 -5.10
CA LYS A 35 -7.04 -11.73 -4.09
C LYS A 35 -5.72 -12.46 -4.34
N ALA A 36 -5.38 -12.75 -5.59
CA ALA A 36 -4.11 -13.38 -5.95
C ALA A 36 -2.92 -12.47 -5.60
N GLU A 37 -3.03 -11.18 -5.83
CA GLU A 37 -2.02 -10.21 -5.40
C GLU A 37 -1.90 -10.16 -3.88
N TRP A 38 -3.03 -10.08 -3.19
CA TRP A 38 -3.10 -10.09 -1.73
C TRP A 38 -2.34 -11.28 -1.14
N ASP A 39 -2.64 -12.48 -1.66
CA ASP A 39 -2.00 -13.71 -1.19
C ASP A 39 -0.51 -13.74 -1.50
N THR A 40 -0.13 -13.25 -2.68
CA THR A 40 1.28 -13.23 -3.12
C THR A 40 2.16 -12.40 -2.18
N TYR A 41 1.66 -11.26 -1.73
CA TYR A 41 2.44 -10.33 -0.89
C TYR A 41 2.21 -10.52 0.61
N GLY A 42 1.27 -11.37 1.01
CA GLY A 42 1.07 -11.77 2.40
C GLY A 42 0.26 -10.82 3.25
N PHE A 43 -0.60 -9.97 2.65
CA PHE A 43 -1.41 -9.02 3.43
C PHE A 43 -2.24 -9.69 4.52
N GLY A 44 -2.75 -10.90 4.26
CA GLY A 44 -3.55 -11.66 5.23
C GLY A 44 -2.77 -12.17 6.43
N VAL A 45 -1.44 -12.08 6.42
CA VAL A 45 -0.60 -12.47 7.56
C VAL A 45 -0.65 -11.42 8.67
N LEU A 46 -0.96 -10.16 8.34
CA LEU A 46 -1.04 -9.10 9.34
C LEU A 46 -2.27 -9.27 10.24
N ASP A 47 -2.04 -9.38 11.55
CA ASP A 47 -3.11 -9.43 12.54
C ASP A 47 -3.75 -8.06 12.77
N ASN A 48 -2.95 -6.99 12.68
CA ASN A 48 -3.45 -5.65 12.89
C ASN A 48 -4.19 -5.16 11.64
N THR A 49 -5.52 -5.13 11.73
CA THR A 49 -6.40 -4.78 10.61
C THR A 49 -6.19 -3.34 10.12
N ASP A 50 -5.98 -2.40 11.03
CA ASP A 50 -5.78 -0.99 10.66
C ASP A 50 -4.47 -0.81 9.92
N ILE A 51 -3.39 -1.40 10.41
CA ILE A 51 -2.10 -1.36 9.73
C ILE A 51 -2.20 -2.02 8.35
N MET A 52 -2.87 -3.16 8.28
CA MET A 52 -3.10 -3.85 7.01
C MET A 52 -3.82 -2.95 6.01
N LYS A 53 -4.88 -2.25 6.44
CA LYS A 53 -5.63 -1.34 5.57
C LYS A 53 -4.78 -0.17 5.08
N LEU A 54 -3.97 0.41 5.96
CA LEU A 54 -3.08 1.52 5.59
C LEU A 54 -2.04 1.08 4.54
N VAL A 55 -1.42 -0.07 4.74
CA VAL A 55 -0.41 -0.60 3.80
C VAL A 55 -1.06 -1.01 2.48
N TYR A 56 -2.20 -1.67 2.55
CA TYR A 56 -2.92 -2.09 1.34
C TYR A 56 -3.38 -0.89 0.52
N ASP A 57 -3.95 0.13 1.14
CA ASP A 57 -4.38 1.34 0.44
C ASP A 57 -3.18 2.04 -0.23
N PHE A 58 -2.05 2.10 0.45
CA PHE A 58 -0.80 2.60 -0.13
C PHE A 58 -0.42 1.77 -1.35
N SER A 59 -0.54 0.45 -1.25
CA SER A 59 -0.16 -0.48 -2.32
C SER A 59 -0.98 -0.31 -3.59
N VAL A 60 -2.23 0.11 -3.48
CA VAL A 60 -3.11 0.31 -4.64
C VAL A 60 -2.55 1.38 -5.59
N ASN A 61 -1.94 2.42 -5.05
CA ASN A 61 -1.39 3.52 -5.84
C ASN A 61 0.09 3.34 -6.19
N SER A 62 0.86 2.68 -5.34
CA SER A 62 2.33 2.66 -5.45
C SER A 62 2.91 1.26 -5.66
N GLY A 63 2.05 0.26 -5.73
CA GLY A 63 2.43 -1.14 -5.81
C GLY A 63 2.69 -1.76 -4.44
N PRO A 64 2.41 -3.06 -4.29
CA PRO A 64 2.52 -3.74 -3.00
C PRO A 64 3.94 -3.82 -2.48
N LYS A 65 4.90 -4.07 -3.34
CA LYS A 65 6.31 -4.19 -2.93
C LYS A 65 6.83 -2.88 -2.34
N THR A 66 6.51 -1.76 -2.97
CA THR A 66 6.89 -0.43 -2.50
C THR A 66 6.27 -0.13 -1.13
N ALA A 67 4.96 -0.34 -1.00
CA ALA A 67 4.23 -0.07 0.24
C ALA A 67 4.76 -0.92 1.40
N ILE A 68 4.98 -2.21 1.15
CA ILE A 68 5.48 -3.13 2.19
C ILE A 68 6.92 -2.80 2.59
N ARG A 69 7.76 -2.41 1.65
CA ARG A 69 9.11 -1.97 1.97
C ARG A 69 9.11 -0.75 2.89
N TYR A 70 8.21 0.21 2.67
CA TYR A 70 8.06 1.34 3.57
C TYR A 70 7.66 0.90 4.98
N LEU A 71 6.73 -0.05 5.10
CA LEU A 71 6.38 -0.64 6.39
C LEU A 71 7.61 -1.26 7.06
N GLN A 72 8.35 -2.10 6.34
CA GLN A 72 9.51 -2.80 6.89
C GLN A 72 10.62 -1.85 7.32
N LYS A 73 10.90 -0.83 6.51
CA LYS A 73 11.88 0.21 6.86
C LYS A 73 11.44 0.99 8.10
N THR A 74 10.16 1.31 8.20
CA THR A 74 9.61 2.01 9.37
C THR A 74 9.77 1.17 10.62
N LEU A 75 9.48 -0.12 10.56
CA LEU A 75 9.68 -1.05 11.68
C LEU A 75 11.14 -1.12 12.11
N ASN A 76 12.06 -1.09 11.16
CA ASN A 76 13.50 -1.13 11.46
C ASN A 76 14.00 0.16 12.15
N VAL A 77 13.31 1.28 12.01
CA VAL A 77 13.62 2.49 12.79
C VAL A 77 13.50 2.22 14.28
N LYS A 78 12.61 1.31 14.69
CA LYS A 78 12.44 0.89 16.09
C LYS A 78 13.33 -0.30 16.47
N GLY A 79 14.25 -0.69 15.60
CA GLY A 79 15.20 -1.77 15.91
C GLY A 79 14.65 -3.16 15.73
N CYS A 80 13.57 -3.33 14.96
CA CYS A 80 12.99 -4.67 14.71
C CYS A 80 13.92 -5.59 13.92
N ASN A 81 14.82 -5.00 13.15
CA ASN A 81 15.87 -5.71 12.42
C ASN A 81 15.34 -6.82 11.51
N ILE A 82 14.29 -6.50 10.75
CA ILE A 82 13.69 -7.43 9.79
C ILE A 82 14.25 -7.17 8.38
N ILE A 83 14.11 -8.18 7.51
CA ILE A 83 14.53 -8.06 6.12
C ILE A 83 13.53 -7.19 5.36
N VAL A 84 14.04 -6.23 4.59
CA VAL A 84 13.24 -5.33 3.75
C VAL A 84 13.16 -5.94 2.35
N ASP A 85 12.22 -6.87 2.16
CA ASP A 85 12.07 -7.61 0.92
C ASP A 85 10.77 -7.30 0.15
N GLY A 86 9.87 -6.53 0.74
CA GLY A 86 8.59 -6.18 0.11
C GLY A 86 7.53 -7.27 0.16
N TYR A 87 7.70 -8.25 1.03
CA TYR A 87 6.72 -9.31 1.29
C TYR A 87 6.42 -9.40 2.78
N ILE A 88 5.15 -9.60 3.12
CA ILE A 88 4.74 -9.73 4.52
C ILE A 88 4.79 -11.19 4.92
N GLY A 89 5.65 -11.50 5.88
CA GLY A 89 5.75 -12.81 6.49
C GLY A 89 5.58 -12.73 8.00
N VAL A 90 5.85 -13.83 8.66
CA VAL A 90 5.71 -13.95 10.13
C VAL A 90 6.56 -12.92 10.87
N GLN A 91 7.77 -12.65 10.39
CA GLN A 91 8.67 -11.67 11.04
C GLN A 91 8.12 -10.26 10.95
N THR A 92 7.60 -9.85 9.78
CA THR A 92 6.99 -8.53 9.61
C THR A 92 5.76 -8.40 10.52
N ASN A 93 4.93 -9.42 10.60
CA ASN A 93 3.75 -9.42 11.47
C ASN A 93 4.14 -9.28 12.94
N ARG A 94 5.15 -10.01 13.39
CA ARG A 94 5.67 -9.91 14.78
C ARG A 94 6.16 -8.52 15.08
N ALA A 95 6.88 -7.91 14.14
CA ALA A 95 7.40 -6.56 14.29
C ALA A 95 6.26 -5.53 14.40
N VAL A 96 5.22 -5.66 13.56
CA VAL A 96 4.02 -4.81 13.65
C VAL A 96 3.40 -4.89 15.03
N ASN A 97 3.26 -6.11 15.57
CA ASN A 97 2.64 -6.33 16.87
C ASN A 97 3.52 -5.89 18.05
N ALA A 98 4.82 -5.72 17.83
CA ALA A 98 5.79 -5.37 18.88
C ALA A 98 5.98 -3.86 19.08
N VAL A 99 5.63 -3.03 18.10
CA VAL A 99 5.81 -1.59 18.18
C VAL A 99 4.52 -0.87 18.60
N ASP A 100 4.64 0.35 19.06
CA ASP A 100 3.48 1.18 19.37
C ASP A 100 2.64 1.41 18.13
N GLU A 101 1.38 1.03 18.18
CA GLU A 101 0.46 1.09 17.04
C GLU A 101 0.24 2.54 16.56
N LYS A 102 0.05 3.45 17.50
CA LYS A 102 -0.20 4.86 17.20
C LYS A 102 1.00 5.50 16.48
N TRP A 103 2.19 5.21 16.98
CA TRP A 103 3.44 5.62 16.34
C TRP A 103 3.54 5.05 14.93
N LEU A 104 3.29 3.75 14.78
CA LEU A 104 3.42 3.08 13.47
C LEU A 104 2.45 3.65 12.43
N LYS A 105 1.19 3.87 12.81
CA LYS A 105 0.19 4.49 11.91
C LYS A 105 0.67 5.85 11.42
N ARG A 106 1.13 6.70 12.33
CA ARG A 106 1.62 8.04 12.00
C ARG A 106 2.83 7.99 11.06
N GLU A 107 3.80 7.13 11.37
CA GLU A 107 5.01 7.02 10.56
C GLU A 107 4.76 6.44 9.18
N LEU A 108 3.84 5.48 9.06
CA LEU A 108 3.42 4.96 7.76
C LEU A 108 2.79 6.04 6.90
N GLN A 109 1.91 6.83 7.46
CA GLN A 109 1.24 7.92 6.75
C GLN A 109 2.24 9.01 6.35
N ALA A 110 3.17 9.36 7.23
CA ALA A 110 4.24 10.31 6.94
C ALA A 110 5.14 9.81 5.80
N SER A 111 5.49 8.53 5.81
CA SER A 111 6.29 7.90 4.75
C SER A 111 5.58 7.94 3.41
N ARG A 112 4.29 7.64 3.41
CA ARG A 112 3.47 7.70 2.20
C ARG A 112 3.38 9.14 1.66
N ALA A 113 3.18 10.11 2.54
CA ALA A 113 3.14 11.51 2.17
C ALA A 113 4.46 11.95 1.52
N GLU A 114 5.59 11.59 2.12
CA GLU A 114 6.91 11.88 1.57
C GLU A 114 7.14 11.17 0.23
N HIS A 115 6.68 9.94 0.10
CA HIS A 115 6.75 9.21 -1.16
C HIS A 115 5.99 9.94 -2.28
N CYS A 116 4.78 10.42 -1.99
CA CYS A 116 3.98 11.18 -2.94
C CYS A 116 4.68 12.48 -3.35
N ASP A 117 5.23 13.21 -2.39
CA ASP A 117 5.97 14.45 -2.68
C ASP A 117 7.23 14.17 -3.50
N SER A 118 7.92 13.07 -3.24
CA SER A 118 9.11 12.69 -4.00
C SER A 118 8.80 12.37 -5.46
N ILE A 119 7.62 11.84 -5.75
CA ILE A 119 7.18 11.61 -7.13
C ILE A 119 7.08 12.93 -7.88
N VAL A 120 6.51 13.96 -7.26
CA VAL A 120 6.39 15.29 -7.86
C VAL A 120 7.77 15.95 -8.01
N ASP A 121 8.67 15.75 -7.04
CA ASP A 121 10.04 16.28 -7.14
C ASP A 121 10.77 15.76 -8.38
N ARG A 122 10.57 14.48 -8.70
CA ARG A 122 11.19 13.82 -9.86
C ARG A 122 10.46 14.12 -11.16
N ASN A 123 9.14 14.31 -11.09
CA ASN A 123 8.30 14.59 -12.24
C ASN A 123 7.23 15.63 -11.87
N PRO A 124 7.54 16.93 -12.09
CA PRO A 124 6.63 18.03 -11.72
C PRO A 124 5.25 17.97 -12.37
N GLU A 125 5.10 17.27 -13.49
CA GLU A 125 3.78 17.08 -14.13
C GLU A 125 2.80 16.33 -13.25
N GLN A 126 3.30 15.52 -12.30
CA GLN A 126 2.49 14.76 -11.37
C GLN A 126 1.83 15.64 -10.30
N LYS A 127 2.21 16.91 -10.20
CA LYS A 127 1.63 17.85 -9.22
C LYS A 127 0.09 17.92 -9.30
N ARG A 128 -0.47 17.75 -10.48
CA ARG A 128 -1.94 17.75 -10.69
C ARG A 128 -2.67 16.67 -9.89
N PHE A 129 -1.99 15.60 -9.47
CA PHE A 129 -2.59 14.50 -8.71
C PHE A 129 -2.41 14.63 -7.19
N VAL A 130 -1.59 15.56 -6.73
CA VAL A 130 -1.18 15.67 -5.33
C VAL A 130 -2.37 15.86 -4.38
N LYS A 131 -3.30 16.74 -4.75
CA LYS A 131 -4.47 17.00 -3.91
C LYS A 131 -5.27 15.73 -3.69
N GLY A 132 -5.52 14.96 -4.74
CA GLY A 132 -6.23 13.69 -4.65
C GLY A 132 -5.48 12.66 -3.82
N TRP A 133 -4.16 12.56 -3.97
CA TRP A 133 -3.34 11.64 -3.18
C TRP A 133 -3.40 11.96 -1.69
N PHE A 134 -3.27 13.23 -1.32
CA PHE A 134 -3.30 13.64 0.09
C PHE A 134 -4.69 13.55 0.69
N ASN A 135 -5.74 13.82 -0.08
CA ASN A 135 -7.12 13.56 0.37
C ASN A 135 -7.30 12.08 0.72
N ARG A 136 -6.76 11.19 -0.10
CA ARG A 136 -6.83 9.75 0.14
C ARG A 136 -6.02 9.32 1.36
N ILE A 137 -4.80 9.84 1.52
CA ILE A 137 -3.95 9.56 2.70
C ILE A 137 -4.71 9.92 3.98
N ASN A 138 -5.27 11.12 4.03
CA ASN A 138 -5.97 11.60 5.22
C ASN A 138 -7.29 10.88 5.47
N ASP A 139 -8.02 10.52 4.41
CA ASP A 139 -9.27 9.79 4.53
C ASP A 139 -9.06 8.38 5.09
N ILE A 140 -8.14 7.61 4.53
CA ILE A 140 -7.86 6.27 5.04
C ILE A 140 -7.23 6.32 6.44
N GLY A 141 -6.40 7.32 6.71
CA GLY A 141 -5.82 7.53 8.04
C GLY A 141 -6.90 7.74 9.09
N ASN A 142 -7.84 8.62 8.80
CA ASN A 142 -8.95 8.91 9.71
C ASN A 142 -9.78 7.66 10.00
N ARG A 143 -10.08 6.86 8.98
CA ARG A 143 -10.81 5.58 9.13
C ARG A 143 -10.06 4.55 9.96
N CYS A 144 -8.74 4.60 9.96
CA CYS A 144 -7.87 3.66 10.68
C CYS A 144 -7.36 4.21 12.02
N GLY A 145 -7.94 5.30 12.50
CA GLY A 145 -7.58 5.85 13.81
C GLY A 145 -6.33 6.71 13.82
N CYS A 146 -5.92 7.26 12.69
CA CYS A 146 -4.84 8.24 12.58
C CYS A 146 -5.44 9.58 12.20
N ASP A 147 -5.60 10.46 13.19
CA ASP A 147 -6.25 11.77 13.02
C ASP A 147 -5.29 12.86 12.56
N GLU A 148 -4.01 12.58 12.47
CA GLU A 148 -3.03 13.53 11.99
C GLU A 148 -3.28 13.86 10.53
N VAL A 149 -3.29 15.16 10.19
CA VAL A 149 -3.50 15.65 8.83
C VAL A 149 -2.14 15.87 8.16
N PHE A 150 -1.94 15.20 7.03
CA PHE A 150 -0.73 15.34 6.24
C PHE A 150 -0.97 16.30 5.09
N ARG A 151 0.01 17.15 4.82
CA ARG A 151 -0.06 18.18 3.79
C ARG A 151 1.16 18.08 2.88
N SER A 152 0.93 18.21 1.58
CA SER A 152 2.01 18.23 0.61
C SER A 152 2.77 19.56 0.67
N ARG A 153 4.10 19.51 0.56
CA ARG A 153 4.92 20.70 0.39
C ARG A 153 4.74 21.34 -1.00
N HIS A 154 4.08 20.65 -1.92
CA HIS A 154 3.76 21.17 -3.26
C HIS A 154 2.40 21.87 -3.31
N LEU A 155 1.62 21.84 -2.24
CA LEU A 155 0.33 22.53 -2.10
C LEU A 155 0.48 23.63 -1.06
N LYS A 156 0.54 24.86 -1.55
CA LYS A 156 0.60 26.07 -0.69
C LYS A 156 -0.58 26.98 -0.98
#